data_c9ec1737c0dc12705287e58da97a4556
#
_entry.id   c9ec1737c0dc12705287e58da97a4556
#
_cell.length_a   1.000
_cell.length_b   1.000
_cell.length_c   1.000
_cell.angle_alpha   90.00
_cell.angle_beta   90.00
_cell.angle_gamma   90.00
#
_symmetry.space_group_name_H-M   'P 1'
#
loop_
_entity.id
_entity.type
_entity.pdbx_description
1 polymer ?
#
loop_
_entity_poly.entity_id
_entity_poly.type
_entity_poly.pdbx_seq_one_letter_code
_entity_poly.pdbx_strand_id
1 'polypeptide(L)'
;ITVGGSNLLLDCGEGTQTAARRAGVSIFRMDVILLTHYHGDHIFGLPGIWQTMAAQGRTAPLVMAGPPGLTDVVRTFYAVAGPLPFELRLKELPDCKGEFEVPAGCVQAFPLKHRVPCCGYAFTLPRAGKFDPQRAKAAGIPVRYWSTLQSGQPVGGFLPSQVLGPPRRGLKVVYATDTRPCAALRRAAQDADLLLMDSTYADDADLPKAKLYGHSTCRETGVLAAEANVCRLWLTHYSAAVTDLAPGLAAAQQ
;
A
#
# COMPACT_ATOMS: atom_id res chain seq x y z
N ILE A 1 -4.59 0.42 -3.42
CA ILE A 1 -3.85 1.20 -4.46
C ILE A 1 -4.19 0.62 -5.81
N THR A 2 -4.66 1.44 -6.74
CA THR A 2 -4.95 1.01 -8.13
C THR A 2 -4.00 1.73 -9.08
N VAL A 3 -3.24 0.97 -9.85
CA VAL A 3 -2.27 1.51 -10.82
C VAL A 3 -2.21 0.61 -12.06
N GLY A 4 -2.31 1.20 -13.27
CA GLY A 4 -2.14 0.47 -14.53
C GLY A 4 -3.12 -0.69 -14.74
N GLY A 5 -4.27 -0.69 -14.06
CA GLY A 5 -5.25 -1.78 -14.09
C GLY A 5 -5.03 -2.87 -13.04
N SER A 6 -3.96 -2.81 -12.26
CA SER A 6 -3.67 -3.71 -11.13
C SER A 6 -4.12 -3.09 -9.81
N ASN A 7 -4.56 -3.92 -8.87
CA ASN A 7 -4.96 -3.50 -7.54
C ASN A 7 -4.08 -4.16 -6.47
N LEU A 8 -3.57 -3.33 -5.56
CA LEU A 8 -2.90 -3.77 -4.34
C LEU A 8 -3.83 -3.48 -3.16
N LEU A 9 -4.10 -4.48 -2.34
CA LEU A 9 -4.83 -4.36 -1.09
C LEU A 9 -3.83 -4.29 0.07
N LEU A 10 -4.02 -3.34 0.96
CA LEU A 10 -3.26 -3.18 2.20
C LEU A 10 -4.18 -3.57 3.34
N ASP A 11 -3.86 -4.65 4.01
CA ASP A 11 -4.69 -5.37 4.98
C ASP A 11 -6.05 -5.85 4.39
N CYS A 12 -6.67 -6.77 5.07
CA CYS A 12 -7.93 -7.38 4.66
C CYS A 12 -8.78 -7.75 5.88
N GLY A 13 -9.23 -6.75 6.62
CA GLY A 13 -10.11 -6.91 7.76
C GLY A 13 -11.53 -7.34 7.39
N GLU A 14 -12.36 -7.57 8.40
CA GLU A 14 -13.77 -7.82 8.20
C GLU A 14 -14.44 -6.64 7.46
N GLY A 15 -15.41 -6.93 6.65
CA GLY A 15 -16.12 -5.92 5.84
C GLY A 15 -15.38 -5.44 4.59
N THR A 16 -14.14 -5.87 4.33
CA THR A 16 -13.35 -5.48 3.14
C THR A 16 -14.11 -5.75 1.83
N GLN A 17 -14.83 -6.89 1.71
CA GLN A 17 -15.66 -7.18 0.53
C GLN A 17 -16.74 -6.12 0.30
N THR A 18 -17.44 -5.72 1.36
CA THR A 18 -18.50 -4.72 1.29
C THR A 18 -17.94 -3.35 0.99
N ALA A 19 -16.83 -2.98 1.61
CA ALA A 19 -16.13 -1.72 1.37
C ALA A 19 -15.64 -1.62 -0.08
N ALA A 20 -15.01 -2.67 -0.61
CA ALA A 20 -14.55 -2.71 -1.99
C ALA A 20 -15.71 -2.54 -2.99
N ARG A 21 -16.84 -3.25 -2.77
CA ARG A 21 -18.03 -3.12 -3.60
C ARG A 21 -18.61 -1.71 -3.59
N ARG A 22 -18.73 -1.10 -2.41
CA ARG A 22 -19.24 0.28 -2.25
C ARG A 22 -18.33 1.30 -2.91
N ALA A 23 -17.02 1.08 -2.87
CA ALA A 23 -16.02 1.94 -3.51
C ALA A 23 -15.84 1.68 -5.02
N GLY A 24 -16.55 0.71 -5.60
CA GLY A 24 -16.40 0.34 -7.02
C GLY A 24 -15.06 -0.32 -7.34
N VAL A 25 -14.35 -0.83 -6.31
CA VAL A 25 -13.06 -1.51 -6.49
C VAL A 25 -13.28 -2.98 -6.82
N SER A 26 -12.71 -3.43 -7.93
CA SER A 26 -12.82 -4.83 -8.35
C SER A 26 -11.94 -5.74 -7.51
N ILE A 27 -12.57 -6.63 -6.74
CA ILE A 27 -11.88 -7.70 -5.99
C ILE A 27 -11.18 -8.66 -6.94
N PHE A 28 -11.80 -8.99 -8.07
CA PHE A 28 -11.24 -9.89 -9.09
C PHE A 28 -9.87 -9.42 -9.61
N ARG A 29 -9.65 -8.10 -9.68
CA ARG A 29 -8.40 -7.48 -10.18
C ARG A 29 -7.36 -7.21 -9.09
N MET A 30 -7.54 -7.75 -7.89
CA MET A 30 -6.52 -7.66 -6.86
C MET A 30 -5.38 -8.64 -7.19
N ASP A 31 -4.19 -8.13 -7.42
CA ASP A 31 -3.01 -8.93 -7.77
C ASP A 31 -2.13 -9.22 -6.57
N VAL A 32 -2.16 -8.31 -5.59
CA VAL A 32 -1.31 -8.37 -4.40
C VAL A 32 -2.11 -7.98 -3.16
N ILE A 33 -1.96 -8.75 -2.07
CA ILE A 33 -2.42 -8.41 -0.72
C ILE A 33 -1.19 -8.29 0.18
N LEU A 34 -1.03 -7.14 0.82
CA LEU A 34 0.04 -6.86 1.77
C LEU A 34 -0.55 -6.79 3.17
N LEU A 35 -0.12 -7.67 4.06
CA LEU A 35 -0.60 -7.74 5.43
C LEU A 35 0.44 -7.10 6.37
N THR A 36 -0.01 -6.14 7.18
CA THR A 36 0.85 -5.50 8.16
C THR A 36 1.16 -6.42 9.32
N HIS A 37 0.15 -7.08 9.87
CA HIS A 37 0.24 -8.05 10.96
C HIS A 37 -1.02 -8.93 10.99
N TYR A 38 -1.19 -9.77 12.03
CA TYR A 38 -2.23 -10.81 12.04
C TYR A 38 -3.29 -10.62 13.13
N HIS A 39 -3.55 -9.40 13.59
CA HIS A 39 -4.77 -9.13 14.36
C HIS A 39 -6.00 -9.30 13.47
N GLY A 40 -7.14 -9.65 14.07
CA GLY A 40 -8.33 -10.05 13.33
C GLY A 40 -8.87 -8.97 12.41
N ASP A 41 -8.88 -7.73 12.87
CA ASP A 41 -9.32 -6.55 12.11
C ASP A 41 -8.46 -6.25 10.87
N HIS A 42 -7.33 -6.94 10.71
CA HIS A 42 -6.46 -6.83 9.52
C HIS A 42 -6.51 -8.06 8.60
N ILE A 43 -7.07 -9.21 9.05
CA ILE A 43 -7.00 -10.45 8.28
C ILE A 43 -8.32 -11.20 8.12
N PHE A 44 -9.34 -10.94 8.94
CA PHE A 44 -10.58 -11.75 8.94
C PHE A 44 -11.43 -11.62 7.67
N GLY A 45 -11.13 -10.66 6.80
CA GLY A 45 -11.76 -10.56 5.47
C GLY A 45 -11.17 -11.50 4.42
N LEU A 46 -9.99 -12.10 4.65
CA LEU A 46 -9.27 -12.92 3.66
C LEU A 46 -10.11 -14.08 3.10
N PRO A 47 -10.72 -14.94 3.92
CA PRO A 47 -11.53 -16.06 3.38
C PRO A 47 -12.66 -15.59 2.45
N GLY A 48 -13.33 -14.50 2.83
CA GLY A 48 -14.39 -13.91 2.03
C GLY A 48 -13.91 -13.34 0.70
N ILE A 49 -12.77 -12.65 0.68
CA ILE A 49 -12.15 -12.13 -0.55
C ILE A 49 -11.77 -13.28 -1.47
N TRP A 50 -11.11 -14.33 -0.97
CA TRP A 50 -10.74 -15.51 -1.77
C TRP A 50 -11.95 -16.20 -2.40
N GLN A 51 -13.01 -16.40 -1.64
CA GLN A 51 -14.26 -17.01 -2.14
C GLN A 51 -14.92 -16.12 -3.20
N THR A 52 -14.88 -14.80 -3.03
CA THR A 52 -15.40 -13.86 -4.05
C THR A 52 -14.59 -13.94 -5.33
N MET A 53 -13.26 -13.99 -5.25
CA MET A 53 -12.38 -14.17 -6.42
C MET A 53 -12.66 -15.50 -7.14
N ALA A 54 -12.80 -16.59 -6.38
CA ALA A 54 -13.13 -17.92 -6.90
C ALA A 54 -14.49 -17.94 -7.61
N ALA A 55 -15.51 -17.37 -6.98
CA ALA A 55 -16.86 -17.28 -7.56
C ALA A 55 -16.90 -16.43 -8.84
N GLN A 56 -16.01 -15.45 -8.98
CA GLN A 56 -15.85 -14.64 -10.18
C GLN A 56 -14.97 -15.30 -11.26
N GLY A 57 -14.51 -16.54 -11.04
CA GLY A 57 -13.77 -17.31 -12.03
C GLY A 57 -12.28 -16.95 -12.11
N ARG A 58 -11.68 -16.39 -11.05
CA ARG A 58 -10.24 -16.13 -11.03
C ARG A 58 -9.44 -17.42 -11.10
N THR A 59 -8.48 -17.49 -12.02
CA THR A 59 -7.48 -18.57 -12.12
C THR A 59 -6.05 -18.04 -11.99
N ALA A 60 -5.85 -16.74 -12.20
CA ALA A 60 -4.54 -16.11 -12.06
C ALA A 60 -4.05 -16.14 -10.59
N PRO A 61 -2.77 -16.36 -10.35
CA PRO A 61 -2.21 -16.35 -9.00
C PRO A 61 -2.50 -15.07 -8.22
N LEU A 62 -2.62 -15.17 -6.90
CA LEU A 62 -2.70 -14.06 -5.97
C LEU A 62 -1.43 -14.03 -5.12
N VAL A 63 -0.70 -12.92 -5.16
CA VAL A 63 0.48 -12.72 -4.31
C VAL A 63 0.03 -12.19 -2.95
N MET A 64 0.56 -12.78 -1.88
CA MET A 64 0.35 -12.28 -0.52
C MET A 64 1.70 -12.11 0.18
N ALA A 65 1.93 -10.95 0.79
CA ALA A 65 3.12 -10.71 1.58
C ALA A 65 2.75 -10.23 2.99
N GLY A 66 3.58 -10.61 3.98
CA GLY A 66 3.36 -10.25 5.37
C GLY A 66 4.52 -10.66 6.26
N PRO A 67 4.45 -10.35 7.57
CA PRO A 67 5.48 -10.76 8.53
C PRO A 67 5.60 -12.28 8.62
N PRO A 68 6.62 -12.82 9.33
CA PRO A 68 6.73 -14.26 9.62
C PRO A 68 5.45 -14.83 10.23
N GLY A 69 5.06 -16.04 9.82
CA GLY A 69 3.82 -16.71 10.20
C GLY A 69 2.68 -16.57 9.17
N LEU A 70 2.91 -15.90 8.04
CA LEU A 70 1.92 -15.79 6.96
C LEU A 70 1.43 -17.15 6.49
N THR A 71 2.33 -18.10 6.34
CA THR A 71 2.01 -19.47 5.89
C THR A 71 1.02 -20.15 6.82
N ASP A 72 1.16 -19.99 8.13
CA ASP A 72 0.27 -20.61 9.12
C ASP A 72 -1.10 -19.93 9.14
N VAL A 73 -1.15 -18.62 9.04
CA VAL A 73 -2.41 -17.86 8.90
C VAL A 73 -3.16 -18.31 7.64
N VAL A 74 -2.48 -18.37 6.51
CA VAL A 74 -3.09 -18.81 5.25
C VAL A 74 -3.57 -20.26 5.35
N ARG A 75 -2.78 -21.16 5.91
CA ARG A 75 -3.17 -22.57 6.12
C ARG A 75 -4.44 -22.68 6.95
N THR A 76 -4.54 -21.90 8.03
CA THR A 76 -5.71 -21.88 8.91
C THR A 76 -6.97 -21.43 8.16
N PHE A 77 -6.89 -20.35 7.44
CA PHE A 77 -8.04 -19.83 6.66
C PHE A 77 -8.39 -20.71 5.46
N TYR A 78 -7.37 -21.32 4.82
CA TYR A 78 -7.59 -22.23 3.70
C TYR A 78 -8.35 -23.48 4.12
N ALA A 79 -8.11 -23.98 5.35
CA ALA A 79 -8.87 -25.11 5.90
C ALA A 79 -10.37 -24.80 6.03
N VAL A 80 -10.74 -23.55 6.22
CA VAL A 80 -12.15 -23.09 6.31
C VAL A 80 -12.70 -22.70 4.94
N ALA A 81 -11.90 -21.97 4.13
CA ALA A 81 -12.31 -21.49 2.82
C ALA A 81 -12.47 -22.63 1.79
N GLY A 82 -11.73 -23.74 1.99
CA GLY A 82 -11.67 -24.84 1.03
C GLY A 82 -10.75 -24.54 -0.18
N PRO A 83 -10.70 -25.46 -1.15
CA PRO A 83 -9.80 -25.33 -2.30
C PRO A 83 -10.17 -24.14 -3.18
N LEU A 84 -9.14 -23.39 -3.60
CA LEU A 84 -9.26 -22.24 -4.49
C LEU A 84 -8.85 -22.64 -5.91
N PRO A 85 -9.48 -22.10 -6.96
CA PRO A 85 -9.12 -22.35 -8.36
C PRO A 85 -7.87 -21.58 -8.82
N PHE A 86 -7.19 -20.89 -7.92
CA PHE A 86 -5.97 -20.12 -8.17
C PHE A 86 -4.93 -20.35 -7.07
N GLU A 87 -3.67 -20.16 -7.44
CA GLU A 87 -2.52 -20.28 -6.55
C GLU A 87 -2.43 -19.06 -5.59
N LEU A 88 -2.15 -19.31 -4.30
CA LEU A 88 -1.69 -18.29 -3.36
C LEU A 88 -0.17 -18.33 -3.28
N ARG A 89 0.49 -17.28 -3.78
CA ARG A 89 1.95 -17.11 -3.73
C ARG A 89 2.32 -16.30 -2.50
N LEU A 90 2.88 -16.98 -1.50
CA LEU A 90 3.18 -16.37 -0.21
C LEU A 90 4.62 -15.87 -0.17
N LYS A 91 4.80 -14.67 0.38
CA LYS A 91 6.09 -14.06 0.66
C LYS A 91 6.16 -13.61 2.11
N GLU A 92 6.78 -14.39 2.95
CA GLU A 92 7.10 -13.96 4.31
C GLU A 92 8.27 -12.97 4.29
N LEU A 93 8.19 -11.95 5.14
CA LEU A 93 9.13 -10.85 5.22
C LEU A 93 9.89 -10.93 6.55
N PRO A 94 11.07 -11.57 6.60
CA PRO A 94 11.86 -11.64 7.80
C PRO A 94 12.15 -10.25 8.36
N ASP A 95 12.00 -10.07 9.67
CA ASP A 95 12.14 -8.77 10.36
C ASP A 95 11.31 -7.64 9.73
N CYS A 96 10.21 -7.97 9.06
CA CYS A 96 9.40 -7.01 8.28
C CYS A 96 10.24 -6.19 7.28
N LYS A 97 11.23 -6.82 6.64
CA LYS A 97 12.10 -6.19 5.66
C LYS A 97 12.04 -6.92 4.33
N GLY A 98 12.09 -6.18 3.26
CA GLY A 98 12.17 -6.73 1.91
C GLY A 98 11.77 -5.70 0.88
N GLU A 99 12.17 -5.97 -0.34
CA GLU A 99 11.79 -5.19 -1.51
C GLU A 99 11.35 -6.16 -2.61
N PHE A 100 10.33 -5.80 -3.35
CA PHE A 100 9.82 -6.63 -4.43
C PHE A 100 9.01 -5.82 -5.43
N GLU A 101 9.10 -6.24 -6.67
CA GLU A 101 8.34 -5.65 -7.76
C GLU A 101 6.87 -6.05 -7.67
N VAL A 102 6.02 -5.10 -7.95
CA VAL A 102 4.58 -5.28 -8.13
C VAL A 102 4.17 -4.66 -9.47
N PRO A 103 3.00 -4.98 -10.01
CA PRO A 103 2.54 -4.32 -11.23
C PRO A 103 2.65 -2.79 -11.11
N ALA A 104 3.38 -2.19 -12.06
CA ALA A 104 3.62 -0.75 -12.17
C ALA A 104 4.47 -0.09 -11.07
N GLY A 105 5.19 -0.84 -10.22
CA GLY A 105 6.04 -0.21 -9.22
C GLY A 105 6.80 -1.19 -8.34
N CYS A 106 7.34 -0.67 -7.25
CA CYS A 106 8.07 -1.44 -6.25
C CYS A 106 7.48 -1.22 -4.86
N VAL A 107 7.47 -2.25 -4.04
CA VAL A 107 7.11 -2.20 -2.62
C VAL A 107 8.34 -2.46 -1.79
N GLN A 108 8.63 -1.56 -0.86
CA GLN A 108 9.60 -1.75 0.21
C GLN A 108 8.85 -1.97 1.52
N ALA A 109 9.11 -3.10 2.18
CA ALA A 109 8.63 -3.38 3.52
C ALA A 109 9.64 -2.90 4.57
N PHE A 110 9.15 -2.39 5.70
CA PHE A 110 9.98 -1.93 6.81
C PHE A 110 9.29 -2.21 8.15
N PRO A 111 10.07 -2.42 9.25
CA PRO A 111 9.49 -2.74 10.54
C PRO A 111 8.79 -1.54 11.17
N LEU A 112 7.62 -1.79 11.75
CA LEU A 112 6.86 -0.87 12.59
C LEU A 112 7.05 -1.20 14.08
N LYS A 113 6.64 -0.28 14.95
CA LYS A 113 6.72 -0.44 16.40
C LYS A 113 5.35 -0.74 16.97
N HIS A 114 4.99 -2.01 16.96
CA HIS A 114 3.75 -2.52 17.53
C HIS A 114 4.04 -3.65 18.55
N ARG A 115 3.01 -4.23 19.15
CA ARG A 115 3.10 -5.30 20.16
C ARG A 115 3.42 -6.67 19.57
N VAL A 116 3.18 -6.84 18.29
CA VAL A 116 3.49 -8.04 17.49
C VAL A 116 4.34 -7.63 16.28
N PRO A 117 5.01 -8.57 15.59
CA PRO A 117 5.70 -8.27 14.35
C PRO A 117 4.74 -7.55 13.37
N CYS A 118 5.09 -6.33 12.96
CA CYS A 118 4.26 -5.49 12.13
C CYS A 118 5.08 -4.81 11.04
N CYS A 119 4.64 -4.95 9.79
CA CYS A 119 5.27 -4.39 8.61
C CYS A 119 4.57 -3.10 8.17
N GLY A 120 5.34 -2.06 7.89
CA GLY A 120 4.91 -0.95 7.06
C GLY A 120 5.31 -1.19 5.62
N TYR A 121 4.63 -0.52 4.69
CA TYR A 121 4.86 -0.65 3.25
C TYR A 121 5.02 0.71 2.60
N ALA A 122 6.10 0.88 1.84
CA ALA A 122 6.32 2.04 0.98
C ALA A 122 6.20 1.58 -0.48
N PHE A 123 5.18 2.05 -1.17
CA PHE A 123 4.97 1.81 -2.60
C PHE A 123 5.57 2.96 -3.40
N THR A 124 6.43 2.65 -4.37
CA THR A 124 7.01 3.63 -5.27
C THR A 124 6.60 3.34 -6.71
N LEU A 125 5.96 4.32 -7.34
CA LEU A 125 5.62 4.30 -8.76
C LEU A 125 6.65 5.09 -9.53
N PRO A 126 7.51 4.46 -10.35
CA PRO A 126 8.46 5.20 -11.20
C PRO A 126 7.71 6.02 -12.24
N ARG A 127 8.23 7.17 -12.59
CA ARG A 127 7.65 8.06 -13.62
C ARG A 127 8.69 8.38 -14.68
N ALA A 128 8.45 7.92 -15.89
CA ALA A 128 9.26 8.30 -17.03
C ALA A 128 9.26 9.82 -17.26
N GLY A 129 10.23 10.31 -17.98
CA GLY A 129 10.29 11.69 -18.44
C GLY A 129 9.01 12.10 -19.17
N LYS A 130 8.75 13.40 -19.26
CA LYS A 130 7.62 13.91 -20.05
C LYS A 130 7.86 13.59 -21.51
N PHE A 131 6.88 12.97 -22.16
CA PHE A 131 6.90 12.71 -23.61
C PHE A 131 6.80 14.03 -24.37
N ASP A 132 7.65 14.18 -25.40
CA ASP A 132 7.69 15.35 -26.26
C ASP A 132 7.18 14.99 -27.67
N PRO A 133 5.93 15.34 -28.02
CA PRO A 133 5.38 15.07 -29.32
C PRO A 133 6.11 15.79 -30.47
N GLN A 134 6.72 16.93 -30.21
CA GLN A 134 7.45 17.68 -31.24
C GLN A 134 8.74 16.97 -31.59
N ARG A 135 9.49 16.49 -30.61
CA ARG A 135 10.67 15.63 -30.82
C ARG A 135 10.31 14.37 -31.57
N ALA A 136 9.21 13.72 -31.20
CA ALA A 136 8.74 12.53 -31.89
C ALA A 136 8.40 12.76 -33.36
N LYS A 137 7.74 13.88 -33.68
CA LYS A 137 7.47 14.30 -35.03
C LYS A 137 8.73 14.63 -35.84
N ALA A 138 9.65 15.40 -35.24
CA ALA A 138 10.92 15.76 -35.85
C ALA A 138 11.82 14.55 -36.14
N ALA A 139 11.76 13.52 -35.28
CA ALA A 139 12.46 12.26 -35.48
C ALA A 139 11.74 11.28 -36.42
N GLY A 140 10.59 11.68 -37.05
CA GLY A 140 9.84 10.82 -37.95
C GLY A 140 9.21 9.60 -37.29
N ILE A 141 8.97 9.62 -35.97
CA ILE A 141 8.47 8.48 -35.24
C ILE A 141 6.95 8.31 -35.46
N PRO A 142 6.49 7.16 -35.98
CA PRO A 142 5.08 6.90 -36.19
C PRO A 142 4.25 7.01 -34.92
N VAL A 143 3.07 7.63 -34.99
CA VAL A 143 2.19 7.84 -33.81
C VAL A 143 1.87 6.52 -33.07
N ARG A 144 1.74 5.41 -33.80
CA ARG A 144 1.50 4.06 -33.24
C ARG A 144 2.58 3.61 -32.23
N TYR A 145 3.77 4.21 -32.25
CA TYR A 145 4.88 3.88 -31.34
C TYR A 145 4.95 4.80 -30.11
N TRP A 146 4.21 5.89 -30.09
CA TRP A 146 4.32 6.92 -29.06
C TRP A 146 3.99 6.39 -27.65
N SER A 147 2.91 5.62 -27.52
CA SER A 147 2.53 5.07 -26.21
C SER A 147 3.57 4.10 -25.66
N THR A 148 4.19 3.28 -26.55
CA THR A 148 5.27 2.35 -26.17
C THR A 148 6.52 3.11 -25.74
N LEU A 149 6.93 4.12 -26.48
CA LEU A 149 8.06 4.97 -26.11
C LEU A 149 7.78 5.76 -24.83
N GLN A 150 6.54 6.24 -24.65
CA GLN A 150 6.11 6.95 -23.44
C GLN A 150 6.16 6.06 -22.19
N SER A 151 5.92 4.75 -22.35
CA SER A 151 6.07 3.77 -21.26
C SER A 151 7.53 3.40 -20.95
N GLY A 152 8.50 3.98 -21.69
CA GLY A 152 9.92 3.69 -21.49
C GLY A 152 10.44 2.48 -22.26
N GLN A 153 9.64 1.90 -23.18
CA GLN A 153 10.02 0.73 -23.96
C GLN A 153 10.50 1.12 -25.35
N PRO A 154 11.60 0.55 -25.88
CA PRO A 154 12.03 0.76 -27.24
C PRO A 154 11.08 0.07 -28.21
N VAL A 155 10.86 0.65 -29.41
CA VAL A 155 9.99 0.09 -30.44
C VAL A 155 10.39 0.57 -31.83
N GLY A 156 10.38 -0.33 -32.83
CA GLY A 156 10.62 0.02 -34.23
C GLY A 156 11.98 0.66 -34.50
N GLY A 157 13.01 0.35 -33.71
CA GLY A 157 14.34 0.95 -33.81
C GLY A 157 14.47 2.32 -33.11
N PHE A 158 13.39 2.84 -32.52
CA PHE A 158 13.40 4.09 -31.77
C PHE A 158 13.58 3.83 -30.27
N LEU A 159 14.30 4.76 -29.59
CA LEU A 159 14.58 4.70 -28.15
C LEU A 159 13.75 5.74 -27.39
N PRO A 160 13.27 5.42 -26.17
CA PRO A 160 12.55 6.36 -25.31
C PRO A 160 13.29 7.68 -25.08
N SER A 161 14.63 7.64 -24.96
CA SER A 161 15.48 8.83 -24.74
C SER A 161 15.39 9.88 -25.85
N GLN A 162 14.96 9.49 -27.05
CA GLN A 162 14.78 10.43 -28.16
C GLN A 162 13.57 11.36 -27.95
N VAL A 163 12.58 10.92 -27.17
CA VAL A 163 11.28 11.58 -27.02
C VAL A 163 10.89 11.86 -25.57
N LEU A 164 11.59 11.27 -24.60
CA LEU A 164 11.37 11.55 -23.20
C LEU A 164 12.33 12.62 -22.71
N GLY A 165 11.81 13.52 -21.89
CA GLY A 165 12.61 14.44 -21.09
C GLY A 165 13.34 13.71 -19.94
N PRO A 166 13.99 14.44 -19.03
CA PRO A 166 14.64 13.85 -17.87
C PRO A 166 13.66 13.05 -17.01
N PRO A 167 14.11 11.99 -16.32
CA PRO A 167 13.28 11.25 -15.39
C PRO A 167 12.61 12.18 -14.37
N ARG A 168 11.34 11.95 -14.09
CA ARG A 168 10.59 12.69 -13.07
C ARG A 168 10.68 11.97 -11.74
N ARG A 169 10.57 12.70 -10.65
CA ARG A 169 10.38 12.10 -9.33
C ARG A 169 9.18 11.13 -9.39
N GLY A 170 9.36 9.90 -8.92
CA GLY A 170 8.29 8.92 -8.77
C GLY A 170 7.24 9.38 -7.75
N LEU A 171 6.11 8.68 -7.71
CA LEU A 171 5.12 8.85 -6.63
C LEU A 171 5.42 7.84 -5.53
N LYS A 172 5.38 8.30 -4.27
CA LYS A 172 5.64 7.47 -3.10
C LYS A 172 4.45 7.51 -2.14
N VAL A 173 3.88 6.33 -1.88
CA VAL A 173 2.79 6.15 -0.90
C VAL A 173 3.30 5.26 0.21
N VAL A 174 3.13 5.69 1.46
CA VAL A 174 3.55 4.92 2.64
C VAL A 174 2.32 4.56 3.47
N TYR A 175 2.23 3.30 3.86
CA TYR A 175 1.18 2.75 4.73
C TYR A 175 1.80 2.21 6.01
N ALA A 176 1.34 2.71 7.14
CA ALA A 176 1.86 2.38 8.45
C ALA A 176 0.73 2.45 9.49
N THR A 177 -0.04 1.39 9.58
CA THR A 177 -1.07 1.23 10.63
C THR A 177 -0.50 0.46 11.81
N ASP A 178 -1.14 0.58 12.97
CA ASP A 178 -0.79 -0.13 14.20
C ASP A 178 0.68 0.06 14.59
N THR A 179 1.02 1.31 14.87
CA THR A 179 2.41 1.63 15.20
C THR A 179 2.54 2.84 16.12
N ARG A 180 3.58 2.81 16.92
CA ARG A 180 4.16 4.02 17.52
C ARG A 180 5.05 4.72 16.48
N PRO A 181 5.24 6.05 16.56
CA PRO A 181 6.29 6.72 15.81
C PRO A 181 7.65 6.03 16.03
N CYS A 182 8.35 5.74 14.94
CA CYS A 182 9.65 5.08 15.00
C CYS A 182 10.59 5.55 13.87
N ALA A 183 11.89 5.32 14.07
CA ALA A 183 12.90 5.76 13.12
C ALA A 183 12.78 5.09 11.73
N ALA A 184 12.35 3.82 11.67
CA ALA A 184 12.17 3.12 10.41
C ALA A 184 11.03 3.75 9.59
N LEU A 185 9.90 4.04 10.24
CA LEU A 185 8.76 4.72 9.61
C LEU A 185 9.14 6.13 9.13
N ARG A 186 9.83 6.92 9.96
CA ARG A 186 10.28 8.27 9.56
C ARG A 186 11.15 8.22 8.29
N ARG A 187 12.13 7.31 8.25
CA ARG A 187 12.96 7.13 7.04
C ARG A 187 12.14 6.69 5.83
N ALA A 188 11.22 5.74 6.02
CA ALA A 188 10.37 5.27 4.95
C ALA A 188 9.41 6.35 4.44
N ALA A 189 8.90 7.22 5.31
CA ALA A 189 7.98 8.30 4.97
C ALA A 189 8.68 9.54 4.39
N GLN A 190 10.03 9.62 4.43
CA GLN A 190 10.76 10.77 3.93
C GLN A 190 10.33 11.15 2.51
N ASP A 191 9.88 12.41 2.34
CA ASP A 191 9.41 12.99 1.07
C ASP A 191 8.28 12.19 0.40
N ALA A 192 7.45 11.46 1.16
CA ALA A 192 6.31 10.74 0.59
C ALA A 192 5.24 11.70 0.06
N ASP A 193 4.61 11.32 -1.06
CA ASP A 193 3.47 12.06 -1.61
C ASP A 193 2.21 11.84 -0.77
N LEU A 194 2.11 10.65 -0.14
CA LEU A 194 1.03 10.31 0.77
C LEU A 194 1.55 9.36 1.87
N LEU A 195 1.25 9.70 3.11
CA LEU A 195 1.40 8.82 4.26
C LEU A 195 0.01 8.49 4.82
N LEU A 196 -0.32 7.20 4.91
CA LEU A 196 -1.45 6.70 5.68
C LEU A 196 -0.87 6.15 6.98
N MET A 197 -1.25 6.71 8.14
CA MET A 197 -0.64 6.33 9.42
C MET A 197 -1.68 6.18 10.52
N ASP A 198 -1.38 5.25 11.44
CA ASP A 198 -2.09 5.03 12.70
C ASP A 198 -2.35 6.35 13.44
N SER A 199 -3.59 6.53 13.82
CA SER A 199 -4.08 7.67 14.57
C SER A 199 -5.22 7.20 15.49
N THR A 200 -4.98 6.09 16.17
CA THR A 200 -5.99 5.40 16.99
C THR A 200 -6.60 6.33 18.05
N TYR A 201 -5.80 7.23 18.60
CA TYR A 201 -6.22 8.15 19.66
C TYR A 201 -6.24 9.59 19.16
N ALA A 202 -7.42 10.23 19.25
CA ALA A 202 -7.60 11.62 18.81
C ALA A 202 -6.92 12.63 19.75
N ASP A 203 -6.85 12.32 21.06
CA ASP A 203 -6.37 13.21 22.10
C ASP A 203 -5.07 12.70 22.74
N ASP A 204 -4.15 13.62 23.04
CA ASP A 204 -2.90 13.31 23.75
C ASP A 204 -3.13 12.92 25.22
N ALA A 205 -4.29 13.15 25.80
CA ALA A 205 -4.68 12.59 27.09
C ALA A 205 -4.63 11.05 27.08
N ASP A 206 -4.85 10.45 25.90
CA ASP A 206 -4.74 9.00 25.68
C ASP A 206 -3.31 8.50 25.36
N LEU A 207 -2.30 9.38 25.38
CA LEU A 207 -0.91 8.99 25.10
C LEU A 207 -0.41 7.81 25.98
N PRO A 208 -0.76 7.68 27.26
CA PRO A 208 -0.41 6.49 28.03
C PRO A 208 -0.98 5.19 27.45
N LYS A 209 -2.23 5.22 26.97
CA LYS A 209 -2.88 4.08 26.28
C LYS A 209 -2.21 3.80 24.92
N ALA A 210 -1.93 4.85 24.15
CA ALA A 210 -1.23 4.74 22.88
C ALA A 210 0.13 4.00 23.07
N LYS A 211 0.90 4.37 24.09
CA LYS A 211 2.15 3.71 24.45
C LYS A 211 1.94 2.26 24.88
N LEU A 212 0.92 2.00 25.70
CA LEU A 212 0.64 0.66 26.22
C LEU A 212 0.23 -0.32 25.12
N TYR A 213 -0.61 0.12 24.20
CA TYR A 213 -1.17 -0.72 23.15
C TYR A 213 -0.39 -0.68 21.83
N GLY A 214 0.60 0.19 21.70
CA GLY A 214 1.47 0.24 20.52
C GLY A 214 0.86 1.03 19.36
N HIS A 215 0.06 2.06 19.66
CA HIS A 215 -0.60 2.94 18.69
C HIS A 215 -0.13 4.39 18.82
N SER A 216 -0.60 5.26 17.93
CA SER A 216 -0.24 6.68 17.90
C SER A 216 -1.43 7.57 18.27
N THR A 217 -1.12 8.78 18.79
CA THR A 217 -2.08 9.87 18.81
C THR A 217 -2.04 10.63 17.50
N CYS A 218 -3.13 11.36 17.16
CA CYS A 218 -3.19 12.18 15.96
C CYS A 218 -2.06 13.22 15.91
N ARG A 219 -1.72 13.84 17.04
CA ARG A 219 -0.60 14.80 17.13
C ARG A 219 0.74 14.15 16.82
N GLU A 220 1.03 12.98 17.42
CA GLU A 220 2.29 12.26 17.13
C GLU A 220 2.42 11.91 15.65
N THR A 221 1.31 11.56 15.01
CA THR A 221 1.26 11.26 13.58
C THR A 221 1.52 12.50 12.74
N GLY A 222 0.94 13.65 13.11
CA GLY A 222 1.20 14.94 12.46
C GLY A 222 2.65 15.38 12.57
N VAL A 223 3.25 15.27 13.76
CA VAL A 223 4.68 15.59 14.01
C VAL A 223 5.58 14.73 13.13
N LEU A 224 5.35 13.40 13.10
CA LEU A 224 6.15 12.50 12.26
C LEU A 224 6.03 12.85 10.77
N ALA A 225 4.82 13.17 10.29
CA ALA A 225 4.59 13.54 8.90
C ALA A 225 5.32 14.84 8.53
N ALA A 226 5.31 15.84 9.43
CA ALA A 226 6.06 17.09 9.24
C ALA A 226 7.57 16.86 9.21
N GLU A 227 8.12 16.09 10.19
CA GLU A 227 9.53 15.73 10.25
C GLU A 227 10.02 14.95 9.01
N ALA A 228 9.13 14.15 8.41
CA ALA A 228 9.41 13.38 7.20
C ALA A 228 9.12 14.15 5.90
N ASN A 229 8.74 15.44 5.96
CA ASN A 229 8.40 16.26 4.79
C ASN A 229 7.35 15.59 3.87
N VAL A 230 6.29 15.04 4.47
CA VAL A 230 5.21 14.35 3.75
C VAL A 230 4.30 15.37 3.08
N CYS A 231 3.96 15.16 1.80
CA CYS A 231 3.08 16.09 1.07
C CYS A 231 1.62 16.04 1.56
N ARG A 232 1.13 14.83 1.88
CA ARG A 232 -0.25 14.60 2.37
C ARG A 232 -0.24 13.52 3.43
N LEU A 233 -0.98 13.76 4.51
CA LEU A 233 -1.20 12.81 5.59
C LEU A 233 -2.67 12.38 5.60
N TRP A 234 -2.91 11.06 5.66
CA TRP A 234 -4.20 10.49 5.98
C TRP A 234 -4.11 9.79 7.33
N LEU A 235 -4.88 10.28 8.27
CA LEU A 235 -5.07 9.66 9.57
C LEU A 235 -5.98 8.45 9.40
N THR A 236 -5.59 7.31 9.97
CA THR A 236 -6.36 6.06 9.85
C THR A 236 -6.36 5.28 11.16
N HIS A 237 -7.09 4.17 11.20
CA HIS A 237 -7.13 3.28 12.35
C HIS A 237 -7.66 3.92 13.64
N TYR A 238 -8.72 4.71 13.52
CA TYR A 238 -9.34 5.34 14.69
C TYR A 238 -9.97 4.31 15.63
N SER A 239 -9.79 4.50 16.94
CA SER A 239 -10.53 3.75 17.94
C SER A 239 -12.05 3.91 17.75
N ALA A 240 -12.81 2.84 17.95
CA ALA A 240 -14.27 2.89 17.92
C ALA A 240 -14.88 3.88 18.94
N ALA A 241 -14.11 4.30 19.94
CA ALA A 241 -14.50 5.32 20.90
C ALA A 241 -14.42 6.75 20.36
N VAL A 242 -13.76 6.98 19.22
CA VAL A 242 -13.64 8.29 18.58
C VAL A 242 -14.91 8.54 17.77
N THR A 243 -15.81 9.35 18.30
CA THR A 243 -17.08 9.73 17.67
C THR A 243 -16.99 11.03 16.86
N ASP A 244 -16.01 11.88 17.16
CA ASP A 244 -15.72 13.12 16.44
C ASP A 244 -14.25 13.13 16.01
N LEU A 245 -14.00 13.30 14.72
CA LEU A 245 -12.66 13.33 14.13
C LEU A 245 -12.04 14.74 14.10
N ALA A 246 -12.84 15.79 14.29
CA ALA A 246 -12.37 17.16 14.16
C ALA A 246 -11.26 17.53 15.16
N PRO A 247 -11.33 17.15 16.46
CA PRO A 247 -10.24 17.40 17.40
C PRO A 247 -8.93 16.71 17.00
N GLY A 248 -9.01 15.44 16.56
CA GLY A 248 -7.85 14.70 16.11
C GLY A 248 -7.19 15.30 14.88
N LEU A 249 -8.00 15.74 13.90
CA LEU A 249 -7.50 16.44 12.72
C LEU A 249 -6.78 17.75 13.10
N ALA A 250 -7.39 18.55 13.98
CA ALA A 250 -6.78 19.79 14.47
C ALA A 250 -5.46 19.52 15.23
N ALA A 251 -5.40 18.45 16.02
CA ALA A 251 -4.18 18.07 16.75
C ALA A 251 -3.04 17.65 15.80
N ALA A 252 -3.36 16.98 14.69
CA ALA A 252 -2.37 16.57 13.68
C ALA A 252 -1.85 17.75 12.83
N GLN A 253 -2.54 18.88 12.81
CA GLN A 253 -2.16 20.09 12.06
C GLN A 253 -1.30 21.08 12.86
N GLN A 254 -1.13 20.88 14.16
CA GLN A 254 -0.31 21.70 15.08
C GLN A 254 1.16 21.25 15.07
#